data_3a27988add61df24860817dc632dca79
#
_entry.id   3a27988add61df24860817dc632dca79
#
_cell.length_a   1.000
_cell.length_b   1.000
_cell.length_c   1.000
_cell.angle_alpha   90.00
_cell.angle_beta   90.00
_cell.angle_gamma   90.00
#
_symmetry.space_group_name_H-M   'P 1'
#
loop_
_entity.id
_entity.type
_entity.pdbx_description
1 polymer ?
#
loop_
_entity_poly.entity_id
_entity_poly.type
_entity_poly.pdbx_seq_one_letter_code
_entity_poly.pdbx_strand_id
1 'polypeptide(L)' 'MGLDYYNILKVNRNATEDDLKKSYRRLAMKWHPDKNPNTKLEAEAKFKQISEAYDVSXLWLEVYYVR' A
#
# COMPACT_ATOMS: atom_id res chain seq x y z
N MET A 1 -18.95 -1.60 -3.88
CA MET A 1 -17.89 -2.44 -3.67
C MET A 1 -16.70 -1.71 -3.27
N GLY A 2 -16.09 -2.00 -2.25
CA GLY A 2 -14.87 -1.37 -1.82
C GLY A 2 -13.64 -2.01 -2.48
N LEU A 3 -12.51 -1.42 -2.23
CA LEU A 3 -11.26 -2.02 -2.63
C LEU A 3 -10.99 -3.27 -1.83
N ASP A 4 -10.44 -4.27 -2.48
CA ASP A 4 -9.95 -5.43 -1.75
C ASP A 4 -8.50 -5.16 -1.38
N TYR A 5 -8.31 -4.43 -0.30
CA TYR A 5 -6.95 -4.01 0.04
C TYR A 5 -6.08 -5.18 0.49
N TYR A 6 -6.68 -6.24 0.97
CA TYR A 6 -5.88 -7.43 1.28
C TYR A 6 -5.21 -7.97 0.03
N ASN A 7 -5.95 -8.03 -1.05
CA ASN A 7 -5.40 -8.52 -2.30
C ASN A 7 -4.36 -7.56 -2.87
N ILE A 8 -4.67 -6.27 -2.83
CA ILE A 8 -3.76 -5.27 -3.37
C ILE A 8 -2.46 -5.25 -2.58
N LEU A 9 -2.55 -5.33 -1.26
CA LEU A 9 -1.37 -5.33 -0.40
C LEU A 9 -0.72 -6.71 -0.28
N LYS A 10 -1.31 -7.72 -0.92
CA LYS A 10 -0.72 -9.06 -0.97
C LYS A 10 -0.59 -9.67 0.41
N VAL A 11 -1.63 -9.58 1.21
CA VAL A 11 -1.64 -10.19 2.53
C VAL A 11 -2.91 -11.01 2.70
N ASN A 12 -2.89 -11.90 3.69
CA ASN A 12 -4.06 -12.67 4.04
C ASN A 12 -5.11 -11.82 4.69
N ARG A 13 -6.34 -12.25 4.63
CA ARG A 13 -7.42 -11.52 5.26
C ARG A 13 -7.30 -11.50 6.77
N ASN A 14 -6.57 -12.44 7.35
CA ASN A 14 -6.33 -12.42 8.79
C ASN A 14 -5.02 -11.74 9.15
N ALA A 15 -4.46 -10.95 8.25
CA ALA A 15 -3.21 -10.25 8.51
C ALA A 15 -3.39 -9.25 9.64
N THR A 16 -2.35 -9.10 10.44
CA THR A 16 -2.35 -8.10 11.50
C THR A 16 -2.06 -6.73 10.94
N GLU A 17 -2.22 -5.71 11.77
CA GLU A 17 -1.87 -4.35 11.35
C GLU A 17 -0.40 -4.25 11.00
N ASP A 18 0.45 -4.95 11.73
CA ASP A 18 1.87 -4.98 11.42
C ASP A 18 2.12 -5.58 10.05
N ASP A 19 1.42 -6.65 9.74
CA ASP A 19 1.58 -7.28 8.43
C ASP A 19 1.19 -6.32 7.32
N LEU A 20 0.13 -5.57 7.53
CA LEU A 20 -0.31 -4.61 6.52
C LEU A 20 0.71 -3.50 6.34
N LYS A 21 1.25 -2.99 7.43
CA LYS A 21 2.24 -1.92 7.36
C LYS A 21 3.51 -2.40 6.65
N LYS A 22 3.97 -3.58 7.01
CA LYS A 22 5.17 -4.12 6.39
C LYS A 22 4.98 -4.33 4.90
N SER A 23 3.83 -4.87 4.54
CA SER A 23 3.56 -5.13 3.13
C SER A 23 3.44 -3.81 2.36
N TYR A 24 2.78 -2.84 2.95
CA TYR A 24 2.67 -1.53 2.31
C TYR A 24 4.05 -0.93 2.05
N ARG A 25 4.92 -0.94 3.05
CA ARG A 25 6.24 -0.38 2.87
C ARG A 25 7.02 -1.09 1.78
N ARG A 26 6.95 -2.42 1.78
CA ARG A 26 7.68 -3.19 0.79
C ARG A 26 7.18 -2.89 -0.61
N LEU A 27 5.87 -2.87 -0.79
CA LEU A 27 5.31 -2.61 -2.10
C LEU A 27 5.51 -1.18 -2.54
N ALA A 28 5.44 -0.24 -1.60
CA ALA A 28 5.66 1.16 -1.93
C ALA A 28 7.10 1.38 -2.40
N MET A 29 8.05 0.70 -1.78
CA MET A 29 9.43 0.80 -2.23
C MET A 29 9.61 0.14 -3.59
N LYS A 30 8.97 -0.99 -3.79
CA LYS A 30 9.10 -1.71 -5.05
C LYS A 30 8.57 -0.88 -6.23
N TRP A 31 7.46 -0.20 -6.02
CA TRP A 31 6.80 0.51 -7.11
C TRP A 31 7.04 2.01 -7.09
N HIS A 32 7.99 2.46 -6.30
CA HIS A 32 8.31 3.88 -6.29
C HIS A 32 8.79 4.31 -7.68
N PRO A 33 8.28 5.43 -8.21
CA PRO A 33 8.66 5.83 -9.56
C PRO A 33 10.17 6.03 -9.75
N ASP A 34 10.85 6.49 -8.72
CA ASP A 34 12.30 6.71 -8.82
C ASP A 34 13.05 5.41 -9.03
N LYS A 35 12.49 4.30 -8.56
CA LYS A 35 13.14 3.00 -8.72
C LYS A 35 12.72 2.30 -9.99
N ASN A 36 11.80 2.88 -10.72
CA ASN A 36 11.28 2.29 -11.95
C ASN A 36 11.35 3.30 -13.08
N PRO A 37 12.54 3.75 -13.44
CA PRO A 37 12.64 4.84 -14.42
C PRO A 37 12.15 4.47 -15.80
N ASN A 38 12.24 3.19 -16.17
CA ASN A 38 11.83 2.77 -17.51
C ASN A 38 10.35 2.44 -17.61
N THR A 39 9.67 2.29 -16.47
CA THR A 39 8.25 1.98 -16.45
C THR A 39 7.56 2.89 -15.45
N LYS A 40 7.83 4.17 -15.56
CA LYS A 40 7.37 5.13 -14.56
C LYS A 40 5.85 5.22 -14.48
N LEU A 41 5.18 5.21 -15.62
CA LEU A 41 3.72 5.30 -15.60
C LEU A 41 3.08 4.10 -14.92
N GLU A 42 3.60 2.93 -15.20
CA GLU A 42 3.10 1.73 -14.55
C GLU A 42 3.37 1.77 -13.06
N ALA A 43 4.58 2.18 -12.69
CA ALA A 43 4.94 2.25 -11.29
C ALA A 43 4.07 3.25 -10.53
N GLU A 44 3.78 4.39 -11.15
CA GLU A 44 2.92 5.39 -10.53
C GLU A 44 1.52 4.87 -10.32
N ALA A 45 0.99 4.13 -11.29
CA ALA A 45 -0.34 3.56 -11.17
C ALA A 45 -0.38 2.54 -10.03
N LYS A 46 0.63 1.69 -9.96
CA LYS A 46 0.69 0.70 -8.89
C LYS A 46 0.87 1.36 -7.52
N PHE A 47 1.73 2.35 -7.46
CA PHE A 47 2.00 3.06 -6.22
C PHE A 47 0.72 3.72 -5.70
N LYS A 48 -0.03 4.35 -6.60
CA LYS A 48 -1.28 4.98 -6.22
C LYS A 48 -2.29 3.96 -5.70
N GLN A 49 -2.36 2.82 -6.36
CA GLN A 49 -3.27 1.76 -5.95
C GLN A 49 -2.92 1.24 -4.56
N ILE A 50 -1.63 1.04 -4.32
CA ILE A 50 -1.16 0.57 -3.03
C ILE A 50 -1.46 1.58 -1.93
N SER A 51 -1.25 2.86 -2.22
CA SER A 51 -1.53 3.91 -1.25
C SER A 51 -3.02 3.99 -0.94
N GLU A 52 -3.86 3.86 -1.95
CA GLU A 52 -5.30 3.87 -1.73
C GLU A 52 -5.74 2.69 -0.88
N ALA A 53 -5.16 1.52 -1.14
CA ALA A 53 -5.49 0.35 -0.35
C ALA A 53 -5.13 0.55 1.11
N TYR A 54 -3.99 1.14 1.37
CA TYR A 54 -3.56 1.39 2.73
C TYR A 54 -4.48 2.43 3.40
N ASP A 55 -4.89 3.45 2.66
CA ASP A 55 -5.82 4.44 3.18
C ASP A 55 -7.14 3.81 3.59
N VAL A 56 -7.63 2.91 2.75
CA VAL A 56 -8.89 2.23 3.03
C VAL A 56 -8.78 1.39 4.30
N SER A 57 -7.62 0.87 4.59
CA SER A 57 -7.45 0.07 5.79
C SER A 57 -7.46 0.85 7.10
N UNK A 58 -7.24 2.24 7.05
CA UNK A 58 -7.29 2.76 7.80
C UNK A 58 -6.43 2.85 8.50
N LEU A 59 -5.42 2.24 8.39
CA LEU A 59 -4.27 2.27 9.28
C LEU A 59 -3.56 3.60 9.26
N TRP A 60 -3.77 4.37 8.23
CA TRP A 60 -3.14 5.69 8.17
C TRP A 60 -3.64 6.59 9.28
N LEU A 61 -4.81 6.30 9.83
CA LEU A 61 -5.32 7.10 10.94
C LEU A 61 -4.40 7.04 12.14
N GLU A 62 -3.77 5.89 12.36
CA GLU A 62 -2.84 5.78 13.47
C GLU A 62 -1.65 6.71 13.28
N VAL A 63 -1.19 6.84 12.05
CA VAL A 63 -0.06 7.69 11.77
C VAL A 63 -0.39 9.16 12.04
N TYR A 64 -1.59 9.57 11.66
CA TYR A 64 -1.97 10.97 11.78
C TYR A 64 -2.51 11.37 13.14
N TYR A 65 -3.13 10.44 13.84
CA TYR A 65 -3.84 10.80 15.05
C TYR A 65 -3.21 10.32 16.33
N VAL A 66 -2.22 9.48 16.26
CA VAL A 66 -1.60 8.94 17.46
C VAL A 66 -0.33 9.67 17.83
N ARG A 67 0.02 10.68 17.17
CA ARG A 67 1.24 11.38 17.46
C ARG A 67 1.30 12.08 18.78
#